data_d50ee480c34bb3e50e2166b75f3dd80d
#
_entry.id   d50ee480c34bb3e50e2166b75f3dd80d
#
_cell.length_a   1.000
_cell.length_b   1.000
_cell.length_c   1.000
_cell.angle_alpha   90.00
_cell.angle_beta   90.00
_cell.angle_gamma   90.00
#
_symmetry.space_group_name_H-M   'P 1'
#
loop_
_entity.id
_entity.type
_entity.pdbx_description
1 polymer ?
#
loop_
_entity_poly.entity_id
_entity_poly.type
_entity_poly.pdbx_seq_one_letter_code
_entity_poly.pdbx_strand_id
1 'polypeptide(L)'
;MKKTFLVILAVFFLITPLFAGGQKDSSDTIVVATDATWPPMEMVNADKEIVGFDIDFMNAVAEAAGFKVEFKNTAWDGIFAGLANNEYDAVISSVTITDERKKTMDFSMPYINAGQVLIVPAADNSSKSLADMKGKDVGAQIGTTGAFAIKDAAGVNLKTYDEIGLAVEDLANGRIAGVVCDSPIAADYVLQNDNYKGSLKIVGAPFTEEYYGVAVKKGNKEVLDKINKGIKAVIDSGKAKELEDKWLR
;
A
#
# COMPACT_ATOMS: atom_id res chain seq x y z
N MET A 1 34.39 10.76 90.15
CA MET A 1 33.14 10.37 89.50
C MET A 1 32.86 11.35 88.36
N LYS A 2 33.27 10.98 87.13
CA LYS A 2 33.07 11.80 85.93
C LYS A 2 31.99 11.13 85.08
N LYS A 3 30.85 11.81 84.93
CA LYS A 3 29.74 11.31 84.05
C LYS A 3 30.01 11.81 82.63
N THR A 4 30.25 10.86 81.75
CA THR A 4 30.40 11.15 80.31
C THR A 4 29.02 11.10 79.68
N PHE A 5 28.57 12.24 79.11
CA PHE A 5 27.35 12.35 78.36
C PHE A 5 27.62 11.91 76.90
N LEU A 6 26.99 10.88 76.45
CA LEU A 6 27.03 10.40 75.05
C LEU A 6 25.91 11.07 74.26
N VAL A 7 26.28 12.02 73.38
CA VAL A 7 25.33 12.66 72.43
C VAL A 7 25.23 11.78 71.21
N ILE A 8 24.09 11.12 71.03
CA ILE A 8 23.77 10.37 69.79
C ILE A 8 23.18 11.34 68.77
N LEU A 9 23.95 11.63 67.71
CA LEU A 9 23.51 12.45 66.57
C LEU A 9 22.74 11.52 65.59
N ALA A 10 21.40 11.59 65.61
CA ALA A 10 20.57 10.90 64.67
C ALA A 10 20.59 11.65 63.32
N VAL A 11 21.31 11.09 62.34
CA VAL A 11 21.27 11.58 60.94
C VAL A 11 20.05 11.00 60.27
N PHE A 12 19.03 11.85 60.09
CA PHE A 12 17.84 11.53 59.29
C PHE A 12 18.24 11.60 57.81
N PHE A 13 18.46 10.44 57.18
CA PHE A 13 18.56 10.34 55.73
C PHE A 13 17.16 10.51 55.13
N LEU A 14 16.86 11.69 54.59
CA LEU A 14 15.71 11.91 53.73
C LEU A 14 15.96 11.20 52.41
N ILE A 15 15.42 9.94 52.29
CA ILE A 15 15.33 9.25 51.03
C ILE A 15 14.17 9.88 50.25
N THR A 16 14.49 10.82 49.35
CA THR A 16 13.54 11.26 48.32
C THR A 16 13.41 10.13 47.30
N PRO A 17 12.22 9.58 47.09
CA PRO A 17 12.05 8.67 45.98
C PRO A 17 12.21 9.45 44.67
N LEU A 18 13.34 9.26 43.97
CA LEU A 18 13.41 9.58 42.54
C LEU A 18 12.36 8.70 41.83
N PHE A 19 11.19 9.25 41.62
CA PHE A 19 10.33 8.76 40.57
C PHE A 19 11.06 9.04 39.25
N ALA A 20 11.92 8.11 38.83
CA ALA A 20 12.25 7.96 37.43
C ALA A 20 10.95 7.54 36.74
N GLY A 21 10.13 8.51 36.40
CA GLY A 21 9.10 8.33 35.39
C GLY A 21 9.82 7.92 34.14
N GLY A 22 9.91 6.62 33.90
CA GLY A 22 10.25 6.10 32.59
C GLY A 22 9.21 6.68 31.65
N GLN A 23 9.56 7.76 30.98
CA GLN A 23 8.92 8.20 29.78
C GLN A 23 9.07 6.98 28.86
N LYS A 24 8.01 6.19 28.71
CA LYS A 24 7.88 5.32 27.57
C LYS A 24 8.06 6.27 26.39
N ASP A 25 9.22 6.23 25.77
CA ASP A 25 9.32 6.60 24.35
C ASP A 25 8.33 5.68 23.67
N SER A 26 7.09 6.12 23.57
CA SER A 26 6.18 5.63 22.57
C SER A 26 6.91 5.98 21.29
N SER A 27 7.60 5.00 20.72
CA SER A 27 8.21 5.17 19.41
C SER A 27 7.07 5.68 18.53
N ASP A 28 7.17 6.92 18.05
CA ASP A 28 6.18 7.52 17.15
C ASP A 28 6.34 6.87 15.79
N THR A 29 6.39 5.54 15.80
CA THR A 29 6.59 4.66 14.65
C THR A 29 5.25 4.06 14.28
N ILE A 30 4.83 4.26 13.05
CA ILE A 30 3.66 3.64 12.44
C ILE A 30 4.15 2.44 11.61
N VAL A 31 3.68 1.25 11.94
CA VAL A 31 3.95 0.04 11.15
C VAL A 31 2.95 -0.02 10.00
N VAL A 32 3.46 -0.11 8.77
CA VAL A 32 2.67 -0.04 7.55
C VAL A 32 2.87 -1.30 6.73
N ALA A 33 1.79 -2.04 6.47
CA ALA A 33 1.84 -3.19 5.59
C ALA A 33 1.72 -2.77 4.11
N THR A 34 2.39 -3.52 3.25
CA THR A 34 2.36 -3.36 1.80
C THR A 34 2.58 -4.73 1.13
N ASP A 35 1.93 -5.00 0.01
CA ASP A 35 2.20 -6.19 -0.81
C ASP A 35 3.24 -5.84 -1.88
N ALA A 36 4.51 -6.09 -1.57
CA ALA A 36 5.62 -5.68 -2.42
C ALA A 36 5.77 -6.54 -3.71
N THR A 37 4.63 -6.81 -4.37
CA THR A 37 4.53 -7.52 -5.66
C THR A 37 3.77 -6.72 -6.72
N TRP A 38 3.61 -5.39 -6.51
CA TRP A 38 2.78 -4.48 -7.31
C TRP A 38 3.59 -3.32 -7.94
N PRO A 39 4.58 -3.63 -8.84
CA PRO A 39 5.42 -2.60 -9.45
C PRO A 39 4.59 -1.64 -10.34
N PRO A 40 4.96 -0.36 -10.43
CA PRO A 40 6.09 0.31 -9.79
C PRO A 40 5.74 0.94 -8.42
N MET A 41 4.56 0.60 -7.88
CA MET A 41 4.04 1.18 -6.64
C MET A 41 4.78 0.64 -5.41
N GLU A 42 4.91 -0.67 -5.32
CA GLU A 42 5.67 -1.38 -4.29
C GLU A 42 6.24 -2.69 -4.82
N MET A 43 7.52 -2.92 -4.58
CA MET A 43 8.23 -4.12 -5.02
C MET A 43 9.46 -4.37 -4.17
N VAL A 44 9.99 -5.59 -4.24
CA VAL A 44 11.29 -5.93 -3.66
C VAL A 44 12.36 -5.77 -4.74
N ASN A 45 13.38 -4.93 -4.48
CA ASN A 45 14.50 -4.72 -5.38
C ASN A 45 15.55 -5.84 -5.29
N ALA A 46 16.62 -5.76 -6.09
CA ALA A 46 17.71 -6.74 -6.10
C ALA A 46 18.46 -6.83 -4.76
N ASP A 47 18.47 -5.74 -3.99
CA ASP A 47 19.10 -5.66 -2.66
C ASP A 47 18.16 -6.15 -1.55
N LYS A 48 16.99 -6.68 -1.90
CA LYS A 48 15.94 -7.17 -1.00
C LYS A 48 15.28 -6.07 -0.15
N GLU A 49 15.31 -4.84 -0.61
CA GLU A 49 14.63 -3.72 0.01
C GLU A 49 13.25 -3.53 -0.63
N ILE A 50 12.28 -3.09 0.18
CA ILE A 50 10.97 -2.70 -0.32
C ILE A 50 11.08 -1.28 -0.86
N VAL A 51 10.78 -1.09 -2.15
CA VAL A 51 10.90 0.17 -2.88
C VAL A 51 9.67 0.40 -3.75
N GLY A 52 9.48 1.61 -4.23
CA GLY A 52 8.39 1.97 -5.12
C GLY A 52 7.78 3.33 -4.78
N PHE A 53 6.77 3.70 -5.58
CA PHE A 53 6.08 4.97 -5.37
C PHE A 53 5.44 5.07 -3.98
N ASP A 54 4.67 4.06 -3.57
CA ASP A 54 3.96 4.03 -2.28
C ASP A 54 4.94 4.10 -1.10
N ILE A 55 6.10 3.47 -1.25
CA ILE A 55 7.15 3.45 -0.22
C ILE A 55 7.78 4.84 -0.06
N ASP A 56 8.20 5.45 -1.17
CA ASP A 56 8.78 6.79 -1.15
C ASP A 56 7.75 7.84 -0.71
N PHE A 57 6.50 7.69 -1.15
CA PHE A 57 5.41 8.58 -0.77
C PHE A 57 5.14 8.51 0.75
N MET A 58 5.04 7.30 1.30
CA MET A 58 4.80 7.14 2.75
C MET A 58 5.97 7.60 3.60
N ASN A 59 7.22 7.43 3.13
CA ASN A 59 8.39 8.00 3.78
C ASN A 59 8.32 9.54 3.82
N ALA A 60 7.96 10.17 2.71
CA ALA A 60 7.78 11.62 2.64
C ALA A 60 6.63 12.10 3.55
N VAL A 61 5.53 11.34 3.63
CA VAL A 61 4.40 11.59 4.55
C VAL A 61 4.86 11.54 6.00
N ALA A 62 5.63 10.51 6.35
CA ALA A 62 6.16 10.34 7.71
C ALA A 62 7.10 11.48 8.11
N GLU A 63 8.03 11.86 7.23
CA GLU A 63 8.94 13.00 7.43
C GLU A 63 8.15 14.30 7.64
N ALA A 64 7.19 14.60 6.76
CA ALA A 64 6.41 15.82 6.80
C ALA A 64 5.49 15.93 8.04
N ALA A 65 5.00 14.80 8.55
CA ALA A 65 4.13 14.76 9.74
C ALA A 65 4.89 14.58 11.06
N GLY A 66 6.18 14.18 11.01
CA GLY A 66 7.07 14.04 12.17
C GLY A 66 6.92 12.70 12.90
N PHE A 67 6.65 11.60 12.17
CA PHE A 67 6.66 10.23 12.71
C PHE A 67 7.65 9.34 11.95
N LYS A 68 7.92 8.15 12.48
CA LYS A 68 8.71 7.11 11.80
C LYS A 68 7.80 6.11 11.14
N VAL A 69 8.22 5.54 10.03
CA VAL A 69 7.52 4.44 9.37
C VAL A 69 8.39 3.19 9.33
N GLU A 70 7.76 2.04 9.55
CA GLU A 70 8.35 0.72 9.35
C GLU A 70 7.46 -0.05 8.39
N PHE A 71 8.03 -0.58 7.30
CA PHE A 71 7.27 -1.35 6.31
C PHE A 71 7.32 -2.83 6.61
N LYS A 72 6.16 -3.47 6.49
CA LYS A 72 6.00 -4.92 6.61
C LYS A 72 5.49 -5.48 5.29
N ASN A 73 6.32 -6.27 4.59
CA ASN A 73 5.85 -6.98 3.40
C ASN A 73 4.82 -8.04 3.80
N THR A 74 3.64 -7.96 3.22
CA THR A 74 2.47 -8.76 3.59
C THR A 74 1.67 -9.08 2.33
N ALA A 75 1.40 -10.35 2.07
CA ALA A 75 0.60 -10.75 0.92
C ALA A 75 -0.77 -10.07 0.91
N TRP A 76 -1.22 -9.68 -0.27
CA TRP A 76 -2.51 -9.00 -0.47
C TRP A 76 -3.69 -9.79 0.10
N ASP A 77 -3.71 -11.10 -0.13
CA ASP A 77 -4.70 -11.98 0.48
C ASP A 77 -4.48 -12.03 2.00
N GLY A 78 -5.39 -11.45 2.74
CA GLY A 78 -5.30 -11.32 4.20
C GLY A 78 -4.79 -9.98 4.72
N ILE A 79 -4.25 -9.05 3.89
CA ILE A 79 -3.70 -7.77 4.36
C ILE A 79 -4.73 -6.94 5.15
N PHE A 80 -6.00 -6.97 4.78
CA PHE A 80 -7.04 -6.25 5.52
C PHE A 80 -7.48 -6.97 6.81
N ALA A 81 -7.35 -8.28 6.87
CA ALA A 81 -7.57 -9.04 8.10
C ALA A 81 -6.49 -8.73 9.14
N GLY A 82 -5.23 -8.65 8.73
CA GLY A 82 -4.12 -8.23 9.58
C GLY A 82 -4.33 -6.81 10.13
N LEU A 83 -4.79 -5.87 9.31
CA LEU A 83 -5.14 -4.51 9.74
C LEU A 83 -6.24 -4.52 10.82
N ALA A 84 -7.30 -5.29 10.59
CA ALA A 84 -8.40 -5.43 11.55
C ALA A 84 -7.94 -6.04 12.89
N ASN A 85 -6.97 -6.94 12.85
CA ASN A 85 -6.37 -7.62 14.01
C ASN A 85 -5.26 -6.81 14.70
N ASN A 86 -4.92 -5.60 14.23
CA ASN A 86 -3.81 -4.75 14.72
C ASN A 86 -2.42 -5.41 14.58
N GLU A 87 -2.17 -6.15 13.52
CA GLU A 87 -0.83 -6.67 13.20
C GLU A 87 0.09 -5.58 12.67
N TYR A 88 -0.49 -4.48 12.21
CA TYR A 88 0.11 -3.21 11.77
C TYR A 88 -0.93 -2.09 11.89
N ASP A 89 -0.48 -0.84 11.81
CA ASP A 89 -1.29 0.34 12.07
C ASP A 89 -2.01 0.86 10.81
N ALA A 90 -1.40 0.63 9.64
CA ALA A 90 -1.90 1.09 8.35
C ALA A 90 -1.52 0.13 7.21
N VAL A 91 -2.17 0.32 6.06
CA VAL A 91 -1.83 -0.34 4.79
C VAL A 91 -1.68 0.73 3.73
N ILE A 92 -0.51 0.77 3.08
CA ILE A 92 -0.28 1.47 1.82
C ILE A 92 0.15 0.42 0.79
N SER A 93 -0.68 0.16 -0.19
CA SER A 93 -0.47 -0.88 -1.20
C SER A 93 -1.46 -0.67 -2.34
N SER A 94 -1.43 0.52 -2.93
CA SER A 94 -2.33 0.91 -4.02
C SER A 94 -3.81 0.63 -3.71
N VAL A 95 -4.20 0.86 -2.44
CA VAL A 95 -5.53 0.45 -1.96
C VAL A 95 -6.60 1.38 -2.49
N THR A 96 -7.38 0.91 -3.46
CA THR A 96 -8.54 1.64 -3.97
C THR A 96 -9.55 1.93 -2.86
N ILE A 97 -9.91 3.19 -2.71
CA ILE A 97 -10.99 3.65 -1.82
C ILE A 97 -12.33 3.24 -2.42
N THR A 98 -13.02 2.28 -1.79
CA THR A 98 -14.37 1.85 -2.21
C THR A 98 -15.35 1.98 -1.06
N ASP A 99 -16.64 2.12 -1.37
CA ASP A 99 -17.67 2.20 -0.34
C ASP A 99 -17.80 0.89 0.45
N GLU A 100 -17.49 -0.24 -0.17
CA GLU A 100 -17.46 -1.53 0.52
C GLU A 100 -16.33 -1.58 1.55
N ARG A 101 -15.11 -1.19 1.15
CA ARG A 101 -13.94 -1.15 2.04
C ARG A 101 -14.14 -0.15 3.18
N LYS A 102 -14.78 1.01 2.93
CA LYS A 102 -15.11 2.00 3.97
C LYS A 102 -16.02 1.48 5.07
N LYS A 103 -16.73 0.38 4.87
CA LYS A 103 -17.55 -0.24 5.92
C LYS A 103 -16.69 -0.84 7.03
N THR A 104 -15.51 -1.36 6.69
CA THR A 104 -14.64 -2.14 7.58
C THR A 104 -13.35 -1.44 7.99
N MET A 105 -12.91 -0.41 7.25
CA MET A 105 -11.72 0.37 7.52
C MET A 105 -11.96 1.85 7.22
N ASP A 106 -11.07 2.73 7.70
CA ASP A 106 -11.06 4.14 7.33
C ASP A 106 -9.90 4.40 6.36
N PHE A 107 -10.05 5.44 5.54
CA PHE A 107 -9.08 5.80 4.53
C PHE A 107 -8.58 7.21 4.73
N SER A 108 -7.34 7.44 4.38
CA SER A 108 -6.79 8.79 4.22
C SER A 108 -7.48 9.54 3.09
N MET A 109 -7.16 10.83 2.97
CA MET A 109 -7.41 11.54 1.71
C MET A 109 -6.72 10.80 0.56
N PRO A 110 -7.27 10.87 -0.67
CA PRO A 110 -6.67 10.21 -1.83
C PRO A 110 -5.31 10.83 -2.18
N TYR A 111 -4.38 9.98 -2.69
CA TYR A 111 -3.06 10.43 -3.08
C TYR A 111 -2.71 10.13 -4.54
N ILE A 112 -3.39 9.18 -5.21
CA ILE A 112 -3.25 8.86 -6.64
C ILE A 112 -4.63 8.64 -7.24
N ASN A 113 -4.79 9.05 -8.51
CA ASN A 113 -5.89 8.64 -9.37
C ASN A 113 -5.40 7.49 -10.25
N ALA A 114 -6.10 6.38 -10.22
CA ALA A 114 -5.84 5.21 -11.05
C ALA A 114 -7.18 4.64 -11.53
N GLY A 115 -7.15 3.82 -12.56
CA GLY A 115 -8.35 3.14 -13.05
C GLY A 115 -7.97 1.81 -13.68
N GLN A 116 -8.93 0.90 -13.75
CA GLN A 116 -8.71 -0.43 -14.32
C GLN A 116 -8.54 -0.35 -15.83
N VAL A 117 -7.55 -1.08 -16.34
CA VAL A 117 -7.30 -1.24 -17.78
C VAL A 117 -7.21 -2.72 -18.15
N LEU A 118 -7.40 -3.01 -19.43
CA LEU A 118 -7.24 -4.35 -19.99
C LEU A 118 -5.89 -4.44 -20.70
N ILE A 119 -5.08 -5.42 -20.35
CA ILE A 119 -3.87 -5.84 -21.07
C ILE A 119 -4.19 -7.06 -21.90
N VAL A 120 -3.71 -7.05 -23.15
CA VAL A 120 -3.86 -8.18 -24.09
C VAL A 120 -2.53 -8.42 -24.81
N PRO A 121 -2.33 -9.59 -25.48
CA PRO A 121 -1.19 -9.79 -26.37
C PRO A 121 -1.14 -8.71 -27.45
N ALA A 122 0.05 -8.24 -27.80
CA ALA A 122 0.23 -7.20 -28.83
C ALA A 122 -0.37 -7.60 -30.18
N ALA A 123 -0.38 -8.91 -30.49
CA ALA A 123 -0.97 -9.49 -31.70
C ALA A 123 -2.52 -9.52 -31.71
N ASP A 124 -3.19 -9.31 -30.57
CA ASP A 124 -4.65 -9.22 -30.53
C ASP A 124 -5.13 -7.90 -31.15
N ASN A 125 -5.74 -7.97 -32.32
CA ASN A 125 -6.30 -6.82 -33.03
C ASN A 125 -7.83 -6.71 -32.90
N SER A 126 -8.44 -7.62 -32.15
CA SER A 126 -9.89 -7.75 -32.04
C SER A 126 -10.46 -7.12 -30.78
N SER A 127 -9.75 -7.23 -29.67
CA SER A 127 -10.22 -6.76 -28.36
C SER A 127 -9.96 -5.27 -28.18
N LYS A 128 -10.99 -4.52 -27.78
CA LYS A 128 -10.95 -3.08 -27.55
C LYS A 128 -11.41 -2.70 -26.13
N SER A 129 -12.05 -3.65 -25.45
CA SER A 129 -12.61 -3.46 -24.11
C SER A 129 -12.73 -4.79 -23.38
N LEU A 130 -13.04 -4.75 -22.09
CA LEU A 130 -13.32 -5.95 -21.31
C LEU A 130 -14.55 -6.73 -21.83
N ALA A 131 -15.52 -6.04 -22.43
CA ALA A 131 -16.70 -6.70 -23.01
C ALA A 131 -16.36 -7.63 -24.20
N ASP A 132 -15.27 -7.37 -24.92
CA ASP A 132 -14.80 -8.20 -26.04
C ASP A 132 -14.12 -9.51 -25.56
N MET A 133 -13.96 -9.66 -24.24
CA MET A 133 -13.41 -10.87 -23.61
C MET A 133 -14.47 -11.92 -23.28
N LYS A 134 -15.70 -11.75 -23.76
CA LYS A 134 -16.77 -12.74 -23.53
C LYS A 134 -16.36 -14.14 -23.98
N GLY A 135 -16.52 -15.13 -23.07
CA GLY A 135 -16.12 -16.52 -23.26
C GLY A 135 -14.63 -16.80 -23.10
N LYS A 136 -13.81 -15.78 -22.84
CA LYS A 136 -12.36 -15.90 -22.65
C LYS A 136 -11.99 -15.84 -21.16
N ASP A 137 -10.84 -16.41 -20.83
CA ASP A 137 -10.25 -16.34 -19.50
C ASP A 137 -9.46 -15.03 -19.37
N VAL A 138 -9.77 -14.23 -18.34
CA VAL A 138 -9.10 -12.96 -18.02
C VAL A 138 -8.59 -13.00 -16.57
N GLY A 139 -7.32 -12.67 -16.38
CA GLY A 139 -6.63 -12.72 -15.09
C GLY A 139 -6.71 -11.42 -14.33
N ALA A 140 -6.71 -11.51 -13.00
CA ALA A 140 -6.47 -10.41 -12.06
C ALA A 140 -5.96 -10.96 -10.73
N GLN A 141 -5.34 -10.10 -9.92
CA GLN A 141 -5.02 -10.49 -8.55
C GLN A 141 -6.30 -10.64 -7.73
N ILE A 142 -6.35 -11.66 -6.88
CA ILE A 142 -7.52 -11.97 -6.04
C ILE A 142 -7.90 -10.76 -5.15
N GLY A 143 -9.19 -10.50 -4.99
CA GLY A 143 -9.69 -9.47 -4.05
C GLY A 143 -9.43 -8.01 -4.47
N THR A 144 -8.90 -7.78 -5.69
CA THR A 144 -8.73 -6.43 -6.26
C THR A 144 -9.99 -5.93 -6.94
N THR A 145 -10.07 -4.63 -7.18
CA THR A 145 -11.14 -4.01 -7.98
C THR A 145 -11.13 -4.50 -9.42
N GLY A 146 -9.94 -4.82 -9.96
CA GLY A 146 -9.80 -5.48 -11.26
C GLY A 146 -10.47 -6.86 -11.33
N ALA A 147 -10.29 -7.69 -10.29
CA ALA A 147 -10.99 -8.97 -10.19
C ALA A 147 -12.51 -8.79 -10.09
N PHE A 148 -12.98 -7.80 -9.35
CA PHE A 148 -14.41 -7.49 -9.27
C PHE A 148 -14.97 -7.02 -10.61
N ALA A 149 -14.24 -6.15 -11.32
CA ALA A 149 -14.66 -5.70 -12.65
C ALA A 149 -14.79 -6.86 -13.65
N ILE A 150 -13.88 -7.83 -13.65
CA ILE A 150 -14.00 -9.03 -14.49
C ILE A 150 -15.21 -9.87 -14.08
N LYS A 151 -15.43 -10.08 -12.79
CA LYS A 151 -16.55 -10.84 -12.25
C LYS A 151 -17.90 -10.24 -12.66
N ASP A 152 -17.99 -8.91 -12.72
CA ASP A 152 -19.20 -8.18 -13.08
C ASP A 152 -19.38 -8.10 -14.61
N ALA A 153 -18.33 -8.39 -15.39
CA ALA A 153 -18.39 -8.39 -16.85
C ALA A 153 -19.12 -9.64 -17.38
N ALA A 154 -20.24 -9.45 -18.05
CA ALA A 154 -21.12 -10.53 -18.50
C ALA A 154 -20.40 -11.51 -19.44
N GLY A 155 -20.26 -12.76 -18.99
CA GLY A 155 -19.72 -13.87 -19.77
C GLY A 155 -18.19 -13.89 -19.91
N VAL A 156 -17.46 -13.08 -19.17
CA VAL A 156 -16.00 -13.14 -19.05
C VAL A 156 -15.64 -14.11 -17.92
N ASN A 157 -14.65 -14.97 -18.14
CA ASN A 157 -14.21 -15.93 -17.13
C ASN A 157 -13.07 -15.35 -16.30
N LEU A 158 -13.30 -15.09 -15.01
CA LEU A 158 -12.26 -14.63 -14.10
C LEU A 158 -11.30 -15.75 -13.74
N LYS A 159 -10.00 -15.50 -13.89
CA LYS A 159 -8.90 -16.29 -13.31
C LYS A 159 -8.21 -15.44 -12.23
N THR A 160 -8.21 -15.91 -11.00
CA THR A 160 -7.55 -15.21 -9.89
C THR A 160 -6.14 -15.72 -9.67
N TYR A 161 -5.24 -14.80 -9.32
CA TYR A 161 -3.84 -15.05 -9.01
C TYR A 161 -3.50 -14.42 -7.66
N ASP A 162 -2.54 -14.98 -6.96
CA ASP A 162 -2.07 -14.41 -5.68
C ASP A 162 -1.29 -13.12 -5.92
N GLU A 163 -0.57 -13.03 -7.05
CA GLU A 163 0.23 -11.87 -7.46
C GLU A 163 -0.10 -11.51 -8.92
N ILE A 164 -0.10 -10.20 -9.23
CA ILE A 164 -0.42 -9.74 -10.59
C ILE A 164 0.62 -10.21 -11.62
N GLY A 165 1.89 -10.34 -11.23
CA GLY A 165 2.96 -10.81 -12.09
C GLY A 165 2.69 -12.18 -12.67
N LEU A 166 2.06 -13.09 -11.91
CA LEU A 166 1.68 -14.43 -12.36
C LEU A 166 0.60 -14.38 -13.44
N ALA A 167 -0.37 -13.45 -13.31
CA ALA A 167 -1.39 -13.23 -14.34
C ALA A 167 -0.76 -12.71 -15.65
N VAL A 168 0.17 -11.76 -15.54
CA VAL A 168 0.88 -11.19 -16.70
C VAL A 168 1.75 -12.25 -17.38
N GLU A 169 2.41 -13.11 -16.60
CA GLU A 169 3.19 -14.23 -17.16
C GLU A 169 2.29 -15.23 -17.91
N ASP A 170 1.14 -15.58 -17.34
CA ASP A 170 0.17 -16.47 -18.01
C ASP A 170 -0.40 -15.86 -19.29
N LEU A 171 -0.61 -14.53 -19.30
CA LEU A 171 -1.00 -13.80 -20.51
C LEU A 171 0.10 -13.86 -21.57
N ALA A 172 1.35 -13.58 -21.21
CA ALA A 172 2.48 -13.62 -22.13
C ALA A 172 2.71 -15.01 -22.73
N ASN A 173 2.44 -16.05 -21.93
CA ASN A 173 2.51 -17.46 -22.37
C ASN A 173 1.25 -17.95 -23.11
N GLY A 174 0.25 -17.09 -23.34
CA GLY A 174 -0.98 -17.44 -24.07
C GLY A 174 -1.92 -18.39 -23.33
N ARG A 175 -1.80 -18.52 -21.99
CA ARG A 175 -2.67 -19.37 -21.17
C ARG A 175 -4.00 -18.71 -20.85
N ILE A 176 -4.03 -17.37 -20.83
CA ILE A 176 -5.21 -16.53 -20.68
C ILE A 176 -5.25 -15.48 -21.80
N ALA A 177 -6.41 -14.85 -22.01
CA ALA A 177 -6.62 -13.94 -23.12
C ALA A 177 -6.41 -12.46 -22.77
N GLY A 178 -6.42 -12.12 -21.48
CA GLY A 178 -6.25 -10.75 -21.01
C GLY A 178 -5.95 -10.71 -19.51
N VAL A 179 -5.46 -9.55 -19.05
CA VAL A 179 -5.28 -9.22 -17.63
C VAL A 179 -5.92 -7.87 -17.35
N VAL A 180 -6.62 -7.75 -16.23
CA VAL A 180 -7.12 -6.46 -15.72
C VAL A 180 -6.33 -6.11 -14.48
N CYS A 181 -5.78 -4.90 -14.48
CA CYS A 181 -5.13 -4.28 -13.34
C CYS A 181 -5.17 -2.76 -13.46
N ASP A 182 -4.67 -2.07 -12.47
CA ASP A 182 -4.61 -0.62 -12.40
C ASP A 182 -3.65 -0.06 -13.45
N SER A 183 -4.00 1.12 -13.98
CA SER A 183 -3.28 1.73 -15.10
C SER A 183 -1.78 1.96 -14.86
N PRO A 184 -1.29 2.37 -13.67
CA PRO A 184 0.16 2.49 -13.43
C PRO A 184 0.90 1.15 -13.56
N ILE A 185 0.30 0.09 -13.04
CA ILE A 185 0.85 -1.27 -13.05
C ILE A 185 0.89 -1.81 -14.47
N ALA A 186 -0.21 -1.64 -15.21
CA ALA A 186 -0.27 -2.02 -16.61
C ALA A 186 0.79 -1.29 -17.45
N ALA A 187 1.01 0.00 -17.20
CA ALA A 187 2.01 0.80 -17.89
C ALA A 187 3.42 0.27 -17.61
N ASP A 188 3.74 -0.09 -16.36
CA ASP A 188 5.02 -0.68 -16.01
C ASP A 188 5.27 -1.97 -16.77
N TYR A 189 4.35 -2.94 -16.69
CA TYR A 189 4.49 -4.22 -17.39
C TYR A 189 4.59 -4.09 -18.92
N VAL A 190 3.80 -3.21 -19.51
CA VAL A 190 3.70 -3.10 -20.97
C VAL A 190 4.80 -2.22 -21.57
N LEU A 191 5.22 -1.14 -20.87
CA LEU A 191 6.10 -0.12 -21.44
C LEU A 191 7.51 -0.15 -20.88
N GLN A 192 7.70 -0.61 -19.63
CA GLN A 192 8.98 -0.53 -18.93
C GLN A 192 9.63 -1.89 -18.73
N ASN A 193 8.85 -2.95 -18.53
CA ASN A 193 9.39 -4.28 -18.25
C ASN A 193 9.91 -4.95 -19.54
N ASP A 194 11.23 -5.14 -19.62
CA ASP A 194 11.91 -5.69 -20.80
C ASP A 194 11.44 -7.10 -21.18
N ASN A 195 10.90 -7.89 -20.25
CA ASN A 195 10.39 -9.22 -20.53
C ASN A 195 9.08 -9.20 -21.34
N TYR A 196 8.30 -8.11 -21.25
CA TYR A 196 6.96 -8.02 -21.83
C TYR A 196 6.80 -6.91 -22.87
N LYS A 197 7.77 -5.95 -22.89
CA LYS A 197 7.75 -4.82 -23.81
C LYS A 197 7.64 -5.28 -25.27
N GLY A 198 6.63 -4.77 -25.96
CA GLY A 198 6.33 -5.13 -27.35
C GLY A 198 5.58 -6.46 -27.54
N SER A 199 5.47 -7.30 -26.51
CA SER A 199 4.66 -8.54 -26.56
C SER A 199 3.25 -8.36 -26.02
N LEU A 200 3.02 -7.37 -25.18
CA LEU A 200 1.74 -7.01 -24.59
C LEU A 200 1.35 -5.56 -24.94
N LYS A 201 0.07 -5.23 -24.84
CA LYS A 201 -0.45 -3.88 -24.99
C LYS A 201 -1.65 -3.63 -24.10
N ILE A 202 -1.82 -2.36 -23.70
CA ILE A 202 -3.04 -1.87 -23.05
C ILE A 202 -4.08 -1.55 -24.12
N VAL A 203 -5.34 -1.90 -23.87
CA VAL A 203 -6.46 -1.67 -24.80
C VAL A 203 -7.45 -0.67 -24.19
N GLY A 204 -7.78 0.34 -24.98
CA GLY A 204 -8.72 1.39 -24.56
C GLY A 204 -8.13 2.35 -23.52
N ALA A 205 -9.01 3.16 -22.95
CA ALA A 205 -8.71 4.00 -21.80
C ALA A 205 -9.07 3.24 -20.50
N PRO A 206 -8.61 3.72 -19.33
CA PRO A 206 -9.13 3.23 -18.05
C PRO A 206 -10.66 3.25 -18.04
N PHE A 207 -11.27 2.13 -17.64
CA PHE A 207 -12.73 1.99 -17.69
C PHE A 207 -13.39 2.12 -16.32
N THR A 208 -12.59 2.38 -15.27
CA THR A 208 -13.05 2.82 -13.94
C THR A 208 -12.33 4.12 -13.57
N GLU A 209 -12.93 4.88 -12.64
CA GLU A 209 -12.27 6.00 -11.98
C GLU A 209 -12.03 5.60 -10.53
N GLU A 210 -10.77 5.46 -10.15
CA GLU A 210 -10.37 4.95 -8.84
C GLU A 210 -9.32 5.85 -8.22
N TYR A 211 -9.35 5.91 -6.89
CA TYR A 211 -8.40 6.68 -6.10
C TYR A 211 -7.79 5.79 -5.02
N TYR A 212 -6.47 5.86 -4.86
CA TYR A 212 -5.77 5.18 -3.79
C TYR A 212 -5.78 6.02 -2.51
N GLY A 213 -5.89 5.33 -1.38
CA GLY A 213 -5.76 5.89 -0.05
C GLY A 213 -5.04 4.94 0.89
N VAL A 214 -4.40 5.51 1.90
CA VAL A 214 -3.84 4.71 2.99
C VAL A 214 -4.99 4.23 3.87
N ALA A 215 -5.09 2.91 4.04
CA ALA A 215 -6.12 2.32 4.90
C ALA A 215 -5.63 2.21 6.34
N VAL A 216 -6.50 2.53 7.28
CA VAL A 216 -6.27 2.33 8.72
C VAL A 216 -7.44 1.54 9.32
N LYS A 217 -7.20 0.90 10.46
CA LYS A 217 -8.28 0.22 11.19
C LYS A 217 -9.44 1.17 11.45
N LYS A 218 -10.66 0.67 11.27
CA LYS A 218 -11.89 1.44 11.50
C LYS A 218 -11.89 2.11 12.87
N GLY A 219 -12.04 3.45 12.88
CA GLY A 219 -12.07 4.25 14.11
C GLY A 219 -10.68 4.69 14.64
N ASN A 220 -9.57 4.28 14.01
CA ASN A 220 -8.23 4.73 14.41
C ASN A 220 -7.94 6.15 13.87
N LYS A 221 -8.58 7.14 14.49
CA LYS A 221 -8.46 8.55 14.08
C LYS A 221 -7.06 9.11 14.32
N GLU A 222 -6.36 8.68 15.35
CA GLU A 222 -5.04 9.21 15.68
C GLU A 222 -4.04 8.96 14.55
N VAL A 223 -3.93 7.71 14.09
CA VAL A 223 -3.05 7.35 12.97
C VAL A 223 -3.53 8.00 11.68
N LEU A 224 -4.84 8.01 11.43
CA LEU A 224 -5.42 8.62 10.22
C LEU A 224 -5.12 10.12 10.13
N ASP A 225 -5.26 10.87 11.23
CA ASP A 225 -5.03 12.31 11.26
C ASP A 225 -3.53 12.64 11.04
N LYS A 226 -2.61 11.85 11.63
CA LYS A 226 -1.17 11.97 11.36
C LYS A 226 -0.84 11.76 9.88
N ILE A 227 -1.35 10.69 9.29
CA ILE A 227 -1.16 10.36 7.88
C ILE A 227 -1.74 11.47 6.98
N ASN A 228 -2.97 11.92 7.22
CA ASN A 228 -3.60 12.99 6.43
C ASN A 228 -2.83 14.31 6.51
N LYS A 229 -2.31 14.66 7.69
CA LYS A 229 -1.45 15.83 7.84
C LYS A 229 -0.22 15.75 6.96
N GLY A 230 0.44 14.59 6.93
CA GLY A 230 1.60 14.35 6.10
C GLY A 230 1.28 14.35 4.60
N ILE A 231 0.21 13.65 4.18
CA ILE A 231 -0.24 13.62 2.79
C ILE A 231 -0.50 15.05 2.27
N LYS A 232 -1.24 15.85 3.05
CA LYS A 232 -1.49 17.24 2.68
C LYS A 232 -0.19 18.03 2.49
N ALA A 233 0.78 17.90 3.39
CA ALA A 233 2.05 18.60 3.29
C ALA A 233 2.87 18.15 2.08
N VAL A 234 2.89 16.85 1.77
CA VAL A 234 3.59 16.27 0.60
C VAL A 234 2.96 16.76 -0.71
N ILE A 235 1.63 16.85 -0.78
CA ILE A 235 0.93 17.39 -1.95
C ILE A 235 1.18 18.89 -2.09
N ASP A 236 1.01 19.66 -1.02
CA ASP A 236 1.15 21.12 -1.05
C ASP A 236 2.59 21.58 -1.40
N SER A 237 3.61 20.78 -1.03
CA SER A 237 5.02 21.05 -1.36
C SER A 237 5.41 20.71 -2.79
N GLY A 238 4.55 19.99 -3.53
CA GLY A 238 4.87 19.45 -4.86
C GLY A 238 5.68 18.15 -4.84
N LYS A 239 6.02 17.62 -3.65
CA LYS A 239 6.80 16.39 -3.51
C LYS A 239 6.08 15.18 -4.10
N ALA A 240 4.74 15.11 -3.97
CA ALA A 240 3.95 14.06 -4.61
C ALA A 240 4.20 14.00 -6.12
N LYS A 241 4.23 15.17 -6.79
CA LYS A 241 4.50 15.25 -8.22
C LYS A 241 5.91 14.81 -8.61
N GLU A 242 6.92 15.14 -7.82
CA GLU A 242 8.29 14.64 -8.03
C GLU A 242 8.34 13.10 -7.98
N LEU A 243 7.61 12.49 -7.05
CA LEU A 243 7.56 11.03 -6.88
C LEU A 243 6.79 10.36 -8.03
N GLU A 244 5.67 10.95 -8.47
CA GLU A 244 4.99 10.49 -9.68
C GLU A 244 5.94 10.53 -10.89
N ASP A 245 6.66 11.63 -11.07
CA ASP A 245 7.61 11.80 -12.16
C ASP A 245 8.81 10.83 -12.09
N LYS A 246 9.17 10.39 -10.89
CA LYS A 246 10.23 9.38 -10.67
C LYS A 246 9.76 7.97 -11.03
N TRP A 247 8.53 7.61 -10.64
CA TRP A 247 8.08 6.22 -10.64
C TRP A 247 7.07 5.87 -11.73
N LEU A 248 6.24 6.84 -12.17
CA LEU A 248 5.04 6.59 -12.98
C LEU A 248 5.11 7.17 -14.41
N ARG A 249 6.31 7.40 -14.94
CA ARG A 249 6.54 7.88 -16.32
C ARG A 249 6.73 6.76 -17.32
#